data_e957577c6c69adc641dd2db51a8bab51
#
_entry.id   e957577c6c69adc641dd2db51a8bab51
#
_cell.length_a   1.000
_cell.length_b   1.000
_cell.length_c   1.000
_cell.angle_alpha   90.00
_cell.angle_beta   90.00
_cell.angle_gamma   90.00
#
_symmetry.space_group_name_H-M   'P 1'
#
loop_
_entity.id
_entity.type
_entity.pdbx_description
1 polymer ?
#
loop_
_entity_poly.entity_id
_entity_poly.type
_entity_poly.pdbx_seq_one_letter_code
_entity_poly.pdbx_strand_id
1 'polypeptide(L)'
;MRKPFCRFGLSSLIGAANMLAAFTVCGQQVPQQIQPPPGEQLFLQVHAKGDQVYICQEGVTQYAWALKAPDAQLIDKDGKPFGKHFAGPSWEANDGSRVKGKAVANAPSPDADSIPWLLVNIVGHEGSGVLSRASSIQRINTKGGKAPATGCDAGHAGQELRVAYSADYLFYAPK
;
A
#
# COMPACT_ATOMS: atom_id res chain seq x y z
N MET A 1 -6.97 -20.50 -14.85
CA MET A 1 -7.37 -19.23 -14.20
C MET A 1 -8.40 -18.55 -15.09
N ARG A 2 -9.64 -18.44 -14.62
CA ARG A 2 -10.76 -17.93 -15.45
C ARG A 2 -10.93 -16.44 -15.16
N LYS A 3 -10.82 -15.61 -16.20
CA LYS A 3 -11.13 -14.16 -16.14
C LYS A 3 -12.65 -14.00 -16.04
N PRO A 4 -13.18 -13.08 -15.23
CA PRO A 4 -14.60 -12.79 -15.24
C PRO A 4 -14.97 -12.00 -16.51
N PHE A 5 -15.79 -12.62 -17.36
CA PHE A 5 -16.40 -11.97 -18.50
C PHE A 5 -17.63 -11.20 -18.03
N CYS A 6 -17.67 -9.89 -18.27
CA CYS A 6 -18.91 -9.11 -18.23
C CYS A 6 -19.78 -9.51 -19.42
N ARG A 7 -20.92 -10.16 -19.17
CA ARG A 7 -21.89 -10.51 -20.20
C ARG A 7 -22.77 -9.29 -20.52
N PHE A 8 -22.75 -8.89 -21.79
CA PHE A 8 -23.72 -7.97 -22.36
C PHE A 8 -25.03 -8.72 -22.60
N GLY A 9 -26.11 -8.33 -21.99
CA GLY A 9 -27.46 -8.77 -22.33
C GLY A 9 -28.04 -7.81 -23.39
N LEU A 10 -28.33 -8.34 -24.59
CA LEU A 10 -29.01 -7.63 -25.64
C LEU A 10 -30.53 -7.95 -25.51
N SER A 11 -31.34 -6.97 -25.16
CA SER A 11 -32.80 -7.06 -25.26
C SER A 11 -33.32 -5.91 -26.12
N SER A 12 -33.78 -6.24 -27.31
CA SER A 12 -34.49 -5.33 -28.21
C SER A 12 -35.92 -5.11 -27.72
N LEU A 13 -36.30 -3.86 -27.43
CA LEU A 13 -37.67 -3.38 -27.52
C LEU A 13 -37.65 -1.88 -27.82
N ILE A 14 -38.32 -1.50 -28.89
CA ILE A 14 -38.43 -0.16 -29.45
C ILE A 14 -39.31 0.68 -28.53
N GLY A 15 -38.75 1.65 -27.89
CA GLY A 15 -39.42 2.72 -27.16
C GLY A 15 -38.41 3.82 -26.92
N ALA A 16 -38.69 5.05 -27.40
CA ALA A 16 -37.85 6.21 -27.18
C ALA A 16 -37.77 6.48 -25.68
N ALA A 17 -36.76 5.94 -25.02
CA ALA A 17 -36.41 6.25 -23.62
C ALA A 17 -34.96 6.73 -23.60
N ASN A 18 -34.74 7.91 -23.03
CA ASN A 18 -33.42 8.43 -22.72
C ASN A 18 -32.60 7.39 -21.98
N MET A 19 -31.66 6.72 -22.67
CA MET A 19 -30.67 5.90 -22.03
C MET A 19 -29.67 6.79 -21.29
N LEU A 20 -29.88 6.98 -19.99
CA LEU A 20 -28.83 7.36 -19.06
C LEU A 20 -27.89 6.16 -18.99
N ALA A 21 -26.80 6.21 -19.73
CA ALA A 21 -25.70 5.26 -19.60
C ALA A 21 -25.11 5.43 -18.18
N ALA A 22 -25.49 4.54 -17.28
CA ALA A 22 -24.83 4.42 -15.98
C ALA A 22 -23.42 3.87 -16.24
N PHE A 23 -22.43 4.77 -16.26
CA PHE A 23 -21.03 4.35 -16.22
C PHE A 23 -20.78 3.75 -14.84
N THR A 24 -20.79 2.43 -14.75
CA THR A 24 -20.31 1.73 -13.57
C THR A 24 -18.80 1.94 -13.52
N VAL A 25 -18.34 2.88 -12.69
CA VAL A 25 -16.93 2.99 -12.35
C VAL A 25 -16.60 1.71 -11.57
N CYS A 26 -15.93 0.77 -12.21
CA CYS A 26 -15.40 -0.42 -11.57
C CYS A 26 -14.22 0.02 -10.68
N GLY A 27 -14.53 0.62 -9.54
CA GLY A 27 -13.56 0.93 -8.50
C GLY A 27 -12.99 -0.39 -7.99
N GLN A 28 -11.66 -0.48 -7.91
CA GLN A 28 -10.98 -1.66 -7.42
C GLN A 28 -11.37 -1.90 -5.94
N GLN A 29 -12.13 -2.96 -5.70
CA GLN A 29 -12.64 -3.25 -4.37
C GLN A 29 -11.51 -3.71 -3.45
N VAL A 30 -11.34 -3.03 -2.31
CA VAL A 30 -10.36 -3.41 -1.29
C VAL A 30 -10.80 -4.73 -0.64
N PRO A 31 -9.93 -5.78 -0.62
CA PRO A 31 -10.26 -7.06 -0.03
C PRO A 31 -10.65 -6.98 1.45
N GLN A 32 -11.63 -7.79 1.87
CA GLN A 32 -12.17 -7.79 3.22
C GLN A 32 -11.11 -7.99 4.31
N GLN A 33 -10.11 -8.82 4.05
CA GLN A 33 -9.05 -9.15 5.02
C GLN A 33 -8.13 -7.99 5.41
N ILE A 34 -8.12 -6.93 4.60
CA ILE A 34 -7.33 -5.72 4.87
C ILE A 34 -8.22 -4.48 5.10
N GLN A 35 -9.51 -4.67 5.36
CA GLN A 35 -10.37 -3.57 5.79
C GLN A 35 -9.98 -3.10 7.20
N PRO A 36 -10.09 -1.78 7.49
CA PRO A 36 -9.84 -1.27 8.82
C PRO A 36 -10.82 -1.86 9.84
N PRO A 37 -10.46 -1.93 11.14
CA PRO A 37 -11.36 -2.37 12.18
C PRO A 37 -12.71 -1.63 12.17
N PRO A 38 -13.82 -2.31 12.54
CA PRO A 38 -15.11 -1.64 12.72
C PRO A 38 -15.00 -0.50 13.74
N GLY A 39 -15.67 0.63 13.45
CA GLY A 39 -15.62 1.81 14.32
C GLY A 39 -14.50 2.78 14.03
N GLU A 40 -13.62 2.47 13.11
CA GLU A 40 -12.63 3.43 12.59
C GLU A 40 -13.17 4.18 11.36
N GLN A 41 -12.63 5.38 11.13
CA GLN A 41 -12.92 6.22 9.97
C GLN A 41 -11.64 6.72 9.32
N LEU A 42 -11.64 6.82 8.00
CA LEU A 42 -10.57 7.44 7.24
C LEU A 42 -10.49 8.93 7.58
N PHE A 43 -9.30 9.42 7.91
CA PHE A 43 -9.09 10.85 8.16
C PHE A 43 -7.96 11.48 7.33
N LEU A 44 -7.07 10.64 6.78
CA LEU A 44 -5.94 11.12 6.00
C LEU A 44 -5.58 10.10 4.93
N GLN A 45 -5.31 10.58 3.72
CA GLN A 45 -4.72 9.81 2.64
C GLN A 45 -3.48 10.53 2.12
N VAL A 46 -2.40 9.79 1.93
CA VAL A 46 -1.16 10.29 1.31
C VAL A 46 -0.66 9.29 0.28
N HIS A 47 0.04 9.81 -0.74
CA HIS A 47 0.72 9.02 -1.75
C HIS A 47 2.20 8.88 -1.37
N ALA A 48 2.73 7.66 -1.39
CA ALA A 48 4.15 7.39 -1.19
C ALA A 48 4.85 7.15 -2.52
N LYS A 49 6.04 7.73 -2.66
CA LYS A 49 6.95 7.49 -3.79
C LYS A 49 8.39 7.37 -3.27
N GLY A 50 9.07 6.27 -3.61
CA GLY A 50 10.42 5.99 -3.15
C GLY A 50 10.84 4.56 -3.45
N ASP A 51 11.59 3.94 -2.55
CA ASP A 51 12.16 2.61 -2.72
C ASP A 51 11.81 1.66 -1.58
N GLN A 52 11.64 0.39 -1.90
CA GLN A 52 11.86 -0.71 -0.97
C GLN A 52 13.35 -1.05 -1.00
N VAL A 53 14.02 -0.92 0.12
CA VAL A 53 15.44 -1.25 0.28
C VAL A 53 15.54 -2.68 0.76
N TYR A 54 16.25 -3.51 0.02
CA TYR A 54 16.52 -4.91 0.35
C TYR A 54 17.99 -5.08 0.67
N ILE A 55 18.30 -6.12 1.43
CA ILE A 55 19.66 -6.58 1.70
C ILE A 55 19.79 -8.03 1.28
N CYS A 56 20.84 -8.37 0.56
CA CYS A 56 21.16 -9.75 0.26
C CYS A 56 21.72 -10.45 1.50
N GLN A 57 21.02 -11.44 1.99
CA GLN A 57 21.44 -12.16 3.18
C GLN A 57 21.25 -13.69 3.03
N GLU A 58 22.00 -14.43 3.81
CA GLU A 58 21.83 -15.87 3.92
C GLU A 58 20.49 -16.19 4.59
N GLY A 59 19.69 -16.99 3.91
CA GLY A 59 18.43 -17.53 4.44
C GLY A 59 18.65 -18.97 4.91
N VAL A 60 17.54 -19.65 5.26
CA VAL A 60 17.61 -21.04 5.77
C VAL A 60 18.15 -22.03 4.72
N THR A 61 17.83 -21.84 3.45
CA THR A 61 18.19 -22.76 2.36
C THR A 61 19.09 -22.13 1.30
N GLN A 62 19.02 -20.82 1.13
CA GLN A 62 19.75 -20.09 0.10
C GLN A 62 19.83 -18.60 0.42
N TYR A 63 20.71 -17.88 -0.25
CA TYR A 63 20.73 -16.42 -0.22
C TYR A 63 19.45 -15.83 -0.85
N ALA A 64 18.94 -14.77 -0.26
CA ALA A 64 17.76 -14.07 -0.77
C ALA A 64 17.77 -12.56 -0.41
N TRP A 65 17.08 -11.79 -1.23
CA TRP A 65 16.80 -10.39 -0.93
C TRP A 65 15.77 -10.28 0.19
N ALA A 66 16.18 -9.86 1.37
CA ALA A 66 15.30 -9.60 2.50
C ALA A 66 14.98 -8.10 2.59
N LEU A 67 13.74 -7.76 2.86
CA LEU A 67 13.34 -6.36 3.06
C LEU A 67 14.06 -5.80 4.29
N LYS A 68 14.87 -4.75 4.07
CA LYS A 68 15.55 -3.99 5.12
C LYS A 68 14.67 -2.86 5.64
N ALA A 69 14.16 -2.02 4.72
CA ALA A 69 13.31 -0.88 5.07
C ALA A 69 12.65 -0.28 3.81
N PRO A 70 11.50 0.38 3.95
CA PRO A 70 11.08 1.39 2.99
C PRO A 70 11.90 2.67 3.17
N ASP A 71 12.00 3.45 2.07
CA ASP A 71 12.57 4.81 2.05
C ASP A 71 11.75 5.61 1.03
N ALA A 72 10.74 6.33 1.49
CA ALA A 72 9.79 7.01 0.62
C ALA A 72 9.36 8.37 1.15
N GLN A 73 9.16 9.31 0.22
CA GLN A 73 8.48 10.57 0.48
C GLN A 73 6.97 10.35 0.50
N LEU A 74 6.29 11.04 1.39
CA LEU A 74 4.83 11.10 1.46
C LEU A 74 4.36 12.44 0.89
N ILE A 75 3.33 12.38 0.06
CA ILE A 75 2.78 13.51 -0.70
C ILE A 75 1.28 13.56 -0.40
N ASP A 76 0.76 14.73 -0.09
CA ASP A 76 -0.67 14.92 0.17
C ASP A 76 -1.52 14.93 -1.13
N LYS A 77 -2.83 15.04 -0.99
CA LYS A 77 -3.79 15.11 -2.11
C LYS A 77 -3.59 16.32 -3.04
N ASP A 78 -2.89 17.36 -2.57
CA ASP A 78 -2.62 18.58 -3.33
C ASP A 78 -1.22 18.55 -3.99
N GLY A 79 -0.52 17.40 -3.89
CA GLY A 79 0.83 17.19 -4.45
C GLY A 79 1.95 17.82 -3.62
N LYS A 80 1.67 18.25 -2.39
CA LYS A 80 2.68 18.86 -1.51
C LYS A 80 3.38 17.81 -0.65
N PRO A 81 4.67 18.03 -0.30
CA PRO A 81 5.37 17.17 0.64
C PRO A 81 4.65 17.12 2.00
N PHE A 82 4.26 15.91 2.41
CA PHE A 82 3.58 15.67 3.68
C PHE A 82 4.53 15.13 4.75
N GLY A 83 5.52 14.30 4.37
CA GLY A 83 6.40 13.64 5.31
C GLY A 83 7.19 12.50 4.68
N LYS A 84 7.53 11.47 5.46
CA LYS A 84 8.35 10.32 5.03
C LYS A 84 7.88 9.00 5.62
N HIS A 85 8.18 7.91 4.91
CA HIS A 85 7.99 6.53 5.35
C HIS A 85 9.33 5.79 5.33
N PHE A 86 9.70 5.20 6.44
CA PHE A 86 11.04 4.63 6.63
C PHE A 86 11.02 3.42 7.58
N ALA A 87 12.22 2.98 7.98
CA ALA A 87 12.41 1.80 8.82
C ALA A 87 11.54 1.77 10.09
N GLY A 88 11.08 0.54 10.44
CA GLY A 88 10.37 0.32 11.68
C GLY A 88 9.05 -0.45 11.60
N PRO A 89 8.24 -0.49 10.53
CA PRO A 89 7.94 0.58 9.57
C PRO A 89 7.33 1.80 10.29
N SER A 90 7.79 2.98 9.89
CA SER A 90 7.39 4.26 10.52
C SER A 90 6.92 5.27 9.48
N TRP A 91 5.96 6.10 9.85
CA TRP A 91 5.47 7.25 9.08
C TRP A 91 5.63 8.49 9.94
N GLU A 92 6.22 9.53 9.40
CA GLU A 92 6.46 10.81 10.06
C GLU A 92 5.92 11.94 9.18
N ALA A 93 5.07 12.77 9.74
CA ALA A 93 4.57 13.96 9.08
C ALA A 93 5.50 15.16 9.32
N ASN A 94 5.41 16.18 8.46
CA ASN A 94 6.24 17.40 8.58
C ASN A 94 5.93 18.22 9.84
N ASP A 95 4.81 17.94 10.54
CA ASP A 95 4.46 18.55 11.83
C ASP A 95 5.18 17.89 13.03
N GLY A 96 6.03 16.87 12.77
CA GLY A 96 6.80 16.15 13.78
C GLY A 96 6.05 14.97 14.43
N SER A 97 4.77 14.77 14.11
CA SER A 97 4.06 13.58 14.56
C SER A 97 4.54 12.34 13.81
N ARG A 98 4.72 11.24 14.55
CA ARG A 98 5.21 9.97 14.01
C ARG A 98 4.41 8.80 14.55
N VAL A 99 4.22 7.80 13.72
CA VAL A 99 3.64 6.52 14.12
C VAL A 99 4.52 5.36 13.67
N LYS A 100 4.54 4.30 14.49
CA LYS A 100 5.16 3.02 14.17
C LYS A 100 4.06 1.98 14.00
N GLY A 101 4.16 1.16 12.96
CA GLY A 101 3.16 0.17 12.62
C GLY A 101 3.67 -1.26 12.70
N LYS A 102 2.72 -2.19 12.70
CA LYS A 102 2.93 -3.63 12.53
C LYS A 102 1.91 -4.16 11.53
N ALA A 103 2.37 -4.73 10.42
CA ALA A 103 1.47 -5.38 9.46
C ALA A 103 0.74 -6.56 10.13
N VAL A 104 -0.59 -6.60 10.01
CA VAL A 104 -1.45 -7.62 10.63
C VAL A 104 -2.21 -8.45 9.60
N ALA A 105 -2.39 -7.92 8.38
CA ALA A 105 -2.98 -8.64 7.27
C ALA A 105 -2.41 -8.13 5.93
N ASN A 106 -2.51 -8.98 4.91
CA ASN A 106 -2.09 -8.63 3.56
C ASN A 106 -3.05 -9.21 2.52
N ALA A 107 -3.06 -8.61 1.34
CA ALA A 107 -3.72 -9.11 0.16
C ALA A 107 -2.80 -8.92 -1.06
N PRO A 108 -2.86 -9.81 -2.05
CA PRO A 108 -2.12 -9.62 -3.29
C PRO A 108 -2.46 -8.28 -3.93
N SER A 109 -1.47 -7.58 -4.46
CA SER A 109 -1.74 -6.47 -5.37
C SER A 109 -2.41 -6.99 -6.64
N PRO A 110 -3.36 -6.25 -7.22
CA PRO A 110 -3.88 -6.56 -8.56
C PRO A 110 -2.80 -6.51 -9.65
N ASP A 111 -1.73 -5.78 -9.41
CA ASP A 111 -0.52 -5.77 -10.20
C ASP A 111 0.44 -6.82 -9.63
N ALA A 112 0.69 -7.89 -10.40
CA ALA A 112 1.50 -9.03 -9.96
C ALA A 112 2.96 -8.69 -9.68
N ASP A 113 3.48 -7.61 -10.28
CA ASP A 113 4.85 -7.14 -10.10
C ASP A 113 5.01 -6.15 -8.94
N SER A 114 3.91 -5.90 -8.23
CA SER A 114 3.88 -4.97 -7.11
C SER A 114 3.88 -5.67 -5.74
N ILE A 115 4.41 -4.96 -4.74
CA ILE A 115 4.33 -5.41 -3.34
C ILE A 115 2.87 -5.53 -2.89
N PRO A 116 2.55 -6.45 -1.94
CA PRO A 116 1.16 -6.69 -1.52
C PRO A 116 0.53 -5.46 -0.85
N TRP A 117 -0.78 -5.40 -0.89
CA TRP A 117 -1.59 -4.51 -0.07
C TRP A 117 -1.55 -4.97 1.38
N LEU A 118 -1.67 -4.05 2.34
CA LEU A 118 -1.55 -4.35 3.77
C LEU A 118 -2.63 -3.66 4.59
N LEU A 119 -2.98 -4.30 5.71
CA LEU A 119 -3.49 -3.64 6.89
C LEU A 119 -2.39 -3.62 7.95
N VAL A 120 -2.17 -2.46 8.53
CA VAL A 120 -1.13 -2.19 9.53
C VAL A 120 -1.81 -1.63 10.78
N ASN A 121 -1.58 -2.22 11.94
CA ASN A 121 -1.96 -1.63 13.22
C ASN A 121 -0.86 -0.69 13.70
N ILE A 122 -1.26 0.45 14.29
CA ILE A 122 -0.32 1.34 14.95
C ILE A 122 0.03 0.75 16.33
N VAL A 123 1.33 0.67 16.59
CA VAL A 123 1.90 0.10 17.82
C VAL A 123 2.72 1.13 18.62
N GLY A 124 2.86 2.34 18.12
CA GLY A 124 3.55 3.42 18.82
C GLY A 124 3.28 4.77 18.17
N HIS A 125 3.26 5.81 19.01
CA HIS A 125 3.10 7.21 18.63
C HIS A 125 4.24 8.02 19.23
N GLU A 126 4.75 8.99 18.50
CA GLU A 126 5.75 9.96 18.95
C GLU A 126 5.37 11.35 18.42
N GLY A 127 5.65 12.39 19.20
CA GLY A 127 5.32 13.77 18.86
C GLY A 127 3.82 14.05 18.89
N SER A 128 3.46 15.30 18.58
CA SER A 128 2.07 15.77 18.50
C SER A 128 1.77 16.28 17.10
N GLY A 129 0.60 15.96 16.56
CA GLY A 129 0.20 16.43 15.24
C GLY A 129 -0.81 15.51 14.57
N VAL A 130 -0.90 15.58 13.24
CA VAL A 130 -1.95 14.92 12.46
C VAL A 130 -1.96 13.40 12.62
N LEU A 131 -0.81 12.76 12.78
CA LEU A 131 -0.71 11.31 12.94
C LEU A 131 -0.98 10.80 14.36
N SER A 132 -1.04 11.68 15.37
CA SER A 132 -1.19 11.27 16.79
C SER A 132 -2.46 10.49 17.08
N ARG A 133 -3.49 10.60 16.24
CA ARG A 133 -4.78 9.89 16.41
C ARG A 133 -4.90 8.60 15.58
N ALA A 134 -3.90 8.28 14.74
CA ALA A 134 -3.97 7.12 13.87
C ALA A 134 -3.99 5.82 14.69
N SER A 135 -4.87 4.89 14.37
CA SER A 135 -4.97 3.56 14.96
C SER A 135 -4.60 2.45 13.99
N SER A 136 -4.94 2.65 12.71
CA SER A 136 -4.55 1.72 11.64
C SER A 136 -4.22 2.44 10.34
N ILE A 137 -3.52 1.73 9.46
CA ILE A 137 -3.15 2.20 8.12
C ILE A 137 -3.44 1.09 7.12
N GLN A 138 -4.06 1.43 5.99
CA GLN A 138 -4.03 0.58 4.81
C GLN A 138 -2.94 1.04 3.84
N ARG A 139 -2.22 0.09 3.26
CA ARG A 139 -1.40 0.30 2.06
C ARG A 139 -2.10 -0.35 0.88
N ILE A 140 -2.50 0.45 -0.10
CA ILE A 140 -3.20 0.00 -1.32
C ILE A 140 -2.57 0.65 -2.55
N ASN A 141 -3.08 0.31 -3.74
CA ASN A 141 -2.66 0.89 -5.03
C ASN A 141 -1.15 0.83 -5.26
N THR A 142 -0.53 -0.25 -4.78
CA THR A 142 0.92 -0.45 -4.90
C THR A 142 1.36 -0.61 -6.35
N LYS A 143 2.50 -0.02 -6.69
CA LYS A 143 3.21 -0.18 -7.96
C LYS A 143 4.67 -0.48 -7.68
N GLY A 144 5.20 -1.56 -8.27
CA GLY A 144 6.59 -1.97 -8.10
C GLY A 144 6.98 -2.39 -6.68
N GLY A 145 8.21 -2.22 -6.33
CA GLY A 145 8.78 -2.46 -5.00
C GLY A 145 9.10 -3.93 -4.69
N LYS A 146 8.83 -4.86 -5.59
CA LYS A 146 9.04 -6.29 -5.37
C LYS A 146 10.51 -6.65 -5.58
N ALA A 147 11.10 -7.37 -4.63
CA ALA A 147 12.46 -7.87 -4.79
C ALA A 147 12.57 -8.80 -6.01
N PRO A 148 13.66 -8.75 -6.79
CA PRO A 148 13.89 -9.72 -7.84
C PRO A 148 14.13 -11.11 -7.25
N ALA A 149 13.80 -12.14 -8.02
CA ALA A 149 14.00 -13.54 -7.62
C ALA A 149 15.47 -13.98 -7.70
N THR A 150 16.33 -13.19 -8.35
CA THR A 150 17.73 -13.53 -8.63
C THR A 150 18.66 -12.39 -8.21
N GLY A 151 19.98 -12.60 -8.35
CA GLY A 151 20.99 -11.57 -8.10
C GLY A 151 21.42 -11.44 -6.64
N CYS A 152 20.96 -12.35 -5.75
CA CYS A 152 21.45 -12.46 -4.38
C CYS A 152 22.04 -13.86 -4.20
N ASP A 153 23.34 -13.92 -3.93
CA ASP A 153 24.14 -15.12 -3.69
C ASP A 153 25.27 -14.79 -2.70
N ALA A 154 26.15 -15.74 -2.41
CA ALA A 154 27.25 -15.56 -1.47
C ALA A 154 28.21 -14.42 -1.86
N GLY A 155 28.38 -14.16 -3.17
CA GLY A 155 29.21 -13.06 -3.68
C GLY A 155 28.58 -11.68 -3.50
N HIS A 156 27.27 -11.61 -3.25
CA HIS A 156 26.51 -10.38 -3.06
C HIS A 156 26.06 -10.19 -1.60
N ALA A 157 26.48 -11.08 -0.67
CA ALA A 157 26.10 -10.99 0.74
C ALA A 157 26.40 -9.60 1.33
N GLY A 158 25.40 -9.02 2.00
CA GLY A 158 25.46 -7.67 2.58
C GLY A 158 25.22 -6.53 1.61
N GLN A 159 25.12 -6.78 0.32
CA GLN A 159 24.78 -5.73 -0.65
C GLN A 159 23.33 -5.29 -0.52
N GLU A 160 23.08 -4.00 -0.73
CA GLU A 160 21.75 -3.42 -0.75
C GLU A 160 21.24 -3.24 -2.17
N LEU A 161 19.94 -3.45 -2.34
CA LEU A 161 19.21 -3.21 -3.57
C LEU A 161 18.03 -2.29 -3.30
N ARG A 162 17.90 -1.24 -4.08
CA ARG A 162 16.76 -0.31 -4.03
C ARG A 162 15.81 -0.60 -5.19
N VAL A 163 14.56 -0.90 -4.86
CA VAL A 163 13.53 -1.21 -5.85
C VAL A 163 12.44 -0.15 -5.76
N ALA A 164 12.29 0.65 -6.82
CA ALA A 164 11.33 1.74 -6.85
C ALA A 164 9.90 1.24 -6.63
N TYR A 165 9.14 1.98 -5.80
CA TYR A 165 7.73 1.71 -5.58
C TYR A 165 6.93 2.99 -5.37
N SER A 166 5.61 2.86 -5.54
CA SER A 166 4.64 3.81 -5.03
C SER A 166 3.45 3.07 -4.39
N ALA A 167 2.74 3.76 -3.52
CA ALA A 167 1.55 3.24 -2.83
C ALA A 167 0.69 4.38 -2.29
N ASP A 168 -0.59 4.10 -2.03
CA ASP A 168 -1.42 4.97 -1.22
C ASP A 168 -1.47 4.44 0.22
N TYR A 169 -1.29 5.33 1.19
CA TYR A 169 -1.47 5.09 2.61
C TYR A 169 -2.70 5.84 3.11
N LEU A 170 -3.67 5.08 3.59
CA LEU A 170 -4.93 5.55 4.16
C LEU A 170 -4.86 5.38 5.67
N PHE A 171 -4.93 6.46 6.42
CA PHE A 171 -4.84 6.47 7.88
C PHE A 171 -6.22 6.56 8.49
N TYR A 172 -6.49 5.68 9.45
CA TYR A 172 -7.77 5.56 10.14
C TYR A 172 -7.61 5.87 11.63
N ALA A 173 -8.68 6.37 12.24
CA ALA A 173 -8.78 6.66 13.65
C ALA A 173 -10.17 6.24 14.16
N PRO A 174 -10.37 5.98 15.46
CA PRO A 174 -11.69 5.82 16.05
C PRO A 174 -12.62 6.97 15.69
N LYS A 175 -13.92 6.68 15.54
CA LYS A 175 -14.99 7.67 15.30
C LYS A 175 -15.21 8.58 16.49
#